data_d2c992504af75de5bf97e2ab08f63057
#
_entry.id   d2c992504af75de5bf97e2ab08f63057
#
_cell.length_a   1.000
_cell.length_b   1.000
_cell.length_c   1.000
_cell.angle_alpha   90.00
_cell.angle_beta   90.00
_cell.angle_gamma   90.00
#
_symmetry.space_group_name_H-M   'P 1'
#
loop_
_entity.id
_entity.type
_entity.pdbx_description
1 polymer ?
#
loop_
_entity_poly.entity_id
_entity_poly.type
_entity_poly.pdbx_seq_one_letter_code
_entity_poly.pdbx_strand_id
1 'polypeptide(L)'
;MKRKLYITLLGLLSTIMTAAVPYCDVRKFSITDGLAANTISDLKQGKDNLMWFSTWNGLSFYDGYKFHTFRDNPDDIDVLSTNRILQIEPSYNNNVWCITYDHQLYVYDTHFCQFFAVGQKFNELFNIDLRVSQVYPLKNGATWFTSENGKYIIRSAGRTFDERNIELIKVGEKGLRSGNVWYIHQDIHGREWVLTDKGACIYNSKFPSKLPFKWLRGVGEDEFLATEDGKLAKYDLQNRLTMIPMPEGVTRINQLKNTGYQLLL
;
A
#
# COMPACT_ATOMS: atom_id res chain seq x y z
N MET A 1 -32.08 -50.84 -22.61
CA MET A 1 -32.35 -50.38 -21.22
C MET A 1 -31.10 -50.06 -20.45
N LYS A 2 -30.07 -50.89 -20.38
CA LYS A 2 -28.86 -50.60 -19.57
C LYS A 2 -28.14 -49.29 -19.92
N ARG A 3 -28.04 -48.92 -21.20
CA ARG A 3 -27.35 -47.70 -21.64
C ARG A 3 -28.06 -46.37 -21.25
N LYS A 4 -29.39 -46.38 -21.17
CA LYS A 4 -30.18 -45.24 -20.67
C LYS A 4 -30.07 -45.07 -19.17
N LEU A 5 -29.91 -46.18 -18.43
CA LEU A 5 -29.72 -46.16 -16.99
C LEU A 5 -28.38 -45.53 -16.59
N TYR A 6 -27.29 -45.82 -17.36
CA TYR A 6 -25.96 -45.21 -17.11
C TYR A 6 -25.93 -43.72 -17.37
N ILE A 7 -26.65 -43.24 -18.41
CA ILE A 7 -26.72 -41.78 -18.73
C ILE A 7 -27.51 -41.03 -17.64
N THR A 8 -28.58 -41.63 -17.11
CA THR A 8 -29.34 -41.04 -16.01
C THR A 8 -28.54 -41.03 -14.70
N LEU A 9 -27.77 -42.09 -14.44
CA LEU A 9 -26.91 -42.16 -13.24
C LEU A 9 -25.75 -41.19 -13.32
N LEU A 10 -25.12 -41.00 -14.53
CA LEU A 10 -24.08 -40.02 -14.76
C LEU A 10 -24.61 -38.57 -14.64
N GLY A 11 -25.82 -38.31 -15.12
CA GLY A 11 -26.52 -37.04 -14.96
C GLY A 11 -26.85 -36.73 -13.50
N LEU A 12 -27.23 -37.72 -12.70
CA LEU A 12 -27.46 -37.55 -11.26
C LEU A 12 -26.15 -37.29 -10.48
N LEU A 13 -25.04 -37.97 -10.87
CA LEU A 13 -23.73 -37.71 -10.25
C LEU A 13 -23.19 -36.28 -10.55
N SER A 14 -23.48 -35.76 -11.74
CA SER A 14 -23.06 -34.40 -12.10
C SER A 14 -23.81 -33.30 -11.35
N THR A 15 -25.02 -33.53 -10.87
CA THR A 15 -25.80 -32.58 -10.08
C THR A 15 -25.41 -32.55 -8.59
N ILE A 16 -24.62 -33.53 -8.10
CA ILE A 16 -24.13 -33.55 -6.71
C ILE A 16 -22.85 -32.74 -6.55
N MET A 17 -22.24 -32.28 -7.63
CA MET A 17 -21.20 -31.23 -7.57
C MET A 17 -21.79 -29.83 -7.39
N THR A 18 -22.78 -29.71 -6.51
CA THR A 18 -23.24 -28.40 -6.04
C THR A 18 -22.12 -27.78 -5.23
N ALA A 19 -21.73 -26.62 -5.67
CA ALA A 19 -20.77 -25.74 -5.06
C ALA A 19 -20.78 -25.88 -3.52
N ALA A 20 -19.73 -26.45 -2.96
CA ALA A 20 -19.47 -26.29 -1.55
C ALA A 20 -19.33 -24.80 -1.31
N VAL A 21 -20.36 -24.17 -0.76
CA VAL A 21 -20.24 -22.80 -0.25
C VAL A 21 -19.08 -22.85 0.73
N PRO A 22 -18.00 -22.09 0.51
CA PRO A 22 -16.87 -22.12 1.43
C PRO A 22 -17.43 -21.77 2.81
N TYR A 23 -17.30 -22.69 3.75
CA TYR A 23 -17.65 -22.45 5.14
C TYR A 23 -16.73 -21.36 5.65
N CYS A 24 -17.31 -20.20 5.94
CA CYS A 24 -16.58 -19.07 6.50
C CYS A 24 -16.86 -19.06 8.01
N ASP A 25 -15.83 -19.38 8.80
CA ASP A 25 -15.89 -19.20 10.25
C ASP A 25 -15.68 -17.71 10.57
N VAL A 26 -16.69 -17.08 11.13
CA VAL A 26 -16.67 -15.65 11.50
C VAL A 26 -16.36 -15.52 12.98
N ARG A 27 -15.20 -14.96 13.30
CA ARG A 27 -14.84 -14.60 14.67
C ARG A 27 -14.99 -13.11 14.90
N LYS A 28 -15.63 -12.75 16.00
CA LYS A 28 -15.80 -11.37 16.44
C LYS A 28 -14.79 -11.09 17.55
N PHE A 29 -14.01 -10.03 17.38
CA PHE A 29 -13.06 -9.53 18.37
C PHE A 29 -13.49 -8.14 18.87
N SER A 30 -13.11 -7.84 20.11
CA SER A 30 -13.44 -6.59 20.79
C SER A 30 -12.35 -6.23 21.81
N ILE A 31 -12.56 -5.15 22.55
CA ILE A 31 -11.69 -4.76 23.67
C ILE A 31 -11.60 -5.84 24.76
N THR A 32 -12.59 -6.70 24.90
CA THR A 32 -12.56 -7.81 25.88
C THR A 32 -11.60 -8.92 25.48
N ASP A 33 -11.23 -8.97 24.19
CA ASP A 33 -10.24 -9.90 23.64
C ASP A 33 -8.83 -9.31 23.62
N GLY A 34 -8.66 -8.06 24.09
CA GLY A 34 -7.36 -7.37 24.19
C GLY A 34 -7.10 -6.32 23.11
N LEU A 35 -8.05 -6.07 22.20
CA LEU A 35 -7.93 -5.00 21.22
C LEU A 35 -7.90 -3.62 21.89
N ALA A 36 -7.11 -2.67 21.37
CA ALA A 36 -6.96 -1.35 21.98
C ALA A 36 -8.27 -0.56 22.03
N ALA A 37 -9.08 -0.62 20.97
CA ALA A 37 -10.43 -0.05 20.93
C ALA A 37 -11.29 -0.80 19.89
N ASN A 38 -12.60 -0.70 20.00
CA ASN A 38 -13.52 -1.29 19.02
C ASN A 38 -13.60 -0.49 17.70
N THR A 39 -13.14 0.76 17.71
CA THR A 39 -13.07 1.59 16.51
C THR A 39 -11.71 1.37 15.83
N ILE A 40 -11.74 0.65 14.72
CA ILE A 40 -10.57 0.38 13.88
C ILE A 40 -10.49 1.47 12.81
N SER A 41 -9.33 2.12 12.68
CA SER A 41 -9.06 3.12 11.64
C SER A 41 -8.45 2.47 10.40
N ASP A 42 -7.54 1.51 10.59
CA ASP A 42 -6.87 0.80 9.50
C ASP A 42 -6.49 -0.62 9.93
N LEU A 43 -6.35 -1.51 8.96
CA LEU A 43 -6.02 -2.92 9.15
C LEU A 43 -5.04 -3.37 8.07
N LYS A 44 -3.89 -3.89 8.47
CA LYS A 44 -2.84 -4.37 7.57
C LYS A 44 -2.26 -5.70 8.04
N GLN A 45 -1.88 -6.54 7.09
CA GLN A 45 -1.06 -7.71 7.38
C GLN A 45 0.42 -7.38 7.17
N GLY A 46 1.24 -7.63 8.19
CA GLY A 46 2.69 -7.54 8.11
C GLY A 46 3.33 -8.68 7.31
N LYS A 47 4.60 -8.56 6.98
CA LYS A 47 5.37 -9.62 6.30
C LYS A 47 5.66 -10.82 7.21
N ASP A 48 5.59 -10.62 8.51
CA ASP A 48 5.64 -11.60 9.59
C ASP A 48 4.31 -12.35 9.80
N ASN A 49 3.32 -12.07 8.94
CA ASN A 49 1.93 -12.55 9.02
C ASN A 49 1.13 -12.05 10.24
N LEU A 50 1.66 -11.15 11.04
CA LEU A 50 0.89 -10.49 12.08
C LEU A 50 -0.19 -9.60 11.46
N MET A 51 -1.35 -9.57 12.08
CA MET A 51 -2.43 -8.66 11.70
C MET A 51 -2.37 -7.41 12.57
N TRP A 52 -2.09 -6.27 11.96
CA TRP A 52 -1.94 -4.99 12.62
C TRP A 52 -3.23 -4.17 12.54
N PHE A 53 -3.59 -3.55 13.64
CA PHE A 53 -4.82 -2.76 13.79
C PHE A 53 -4.46 -1.39 14.35
N SER A 54 -4.74 -0.33 13.60
CA SER A 54 -4.75 1.00 14.18
C SER A 54 -6.12 1.32 14.74
N THR A 55 -6.14 1.96 15.88
CA THR A 55 -7.37 2.30 16.58
C THR A 55 -7.33 3.73 17.10
N TRP A 56 -8.45 4.20 17.60
CA TRP A 56 -8.52 5.49 18.27
C TRP A 56 -7.89 5.48 19.68
N ASN A 57 -7.39 4.35 20.14
CA ASN A 57 -6.77 4.22 21.46
C ASN A 57 -5.52 3.33 21.45
N GLY A 58 -4.70 3.48 20.42
CA GLY A 58 -3.42 2.79 20.27
C GLY A 58 -3.32 1.87 19.08
N LEU A 59 -2.18 1.22 18.98
CA LEU A 59 -1.83 0.20 18.01
C LEU A 59 -2.01 -1.18 18.63
N SER A 60 -2.56 -2.12 17.88
CA SER A 60 -2.61 -3.52 18.29
C SER A 60 -2.11 -4.42 17.19
N PHE A 61 -1.54 -5.57 17.53
CA PHE A 61 -1.41 -6.67 16.59
C PHE A 61 -2.00 -7.96 17.17
N TYR A 62 -2.44 -8.83 16.27
CA TYR A 62 -2.94 -10.17 16.56
C TYR A 62 -1.97 -11.20 16.01
N ASP A 63 -1.50 -12.12 16.87
CA ASP A 63 -0.52 -13.16 16.56
C ASP A 63 -1.15 -14.51 16.19
N GLY A 64 -2.48 -14.55 16.05
CA GLY A 64 -3.27 -15.76 15.83
C GLY A 64 -3.90 -16.32 17.13
N TYR A 65 -3.43 -15.86 18.29
CA TYR A 65 -3.89 -16.32 19.61
C TYR A 65 -4.44 -15.20 20.47
N LYS A 66 -3.73 -14.07 20.56
CA LYS A 66 -4.08 -12.93 21.40
C LYS A 66 -3.72 -11.59 20.77
N PHE A 67 -4.30 -10.53 21.29
CA PHE A 67 -3.90 -9.16 20.96
C PHE A 67 -2.79 -8.69 21.86
N HIS A 68 -1.84 -7.99 21.24
CA HIS A 68 -0.81 -7.20 21.91
C HIS A 68 -1.11 -5.74 21.60
N THR A 69 -1.24 -4.92 22.65
CA THR A 69 -1.68 -3.53 22.49
C THR A 69 -0.63 -2.57 23.02
N PHE A 70 -0.36 -1.53 22.21
CA PHE A 70 0.56 -0.44 22.50
C PHE A 70 -0.22 0.87 22.56
N ARG A 71 -0.05 1.59 23.64
CA ARG A 71 -0.68 2.89 23.88
C ARG A 71 0.40 3.86 24.31
N ASP A 72 0.04 5.15 24.22
CA ASP A 72 0.82 6.20 24.81
C ASP A 72 0.99 5.97 26.32
N ASN A 73 2.20 6.15 26.81
CA ASN A 73 2.50 6.19 28.22
C ASN A 73 2.78 7.65 28.61
N PRO A 74 1.93 8.30 29.41
CA PRO A 74 2.08 9.71 29.75
C PRO A 74 3.42 10.07 30.43
N ASP A 75 4.11 9.06 30.94
CA ASP A 75 5.39 9.24 31.65
C ASP A 75 6.62 9.06 30.73
N ASP A 76 6.41 8.78 29.42
CA ASP A 76 7.48 8.50 28.45
C ASP A 76 7.44 9.55 27.32
N ILE A 77 8.47 10.41 27.28
CA ILE A 77 8.55 11.55 26.33
C ILE A 77 8.85 11.16 24.89
N ASP A 78 9.18 9.89 24.62
CA ASP A 78 9.45 9.40 23.25
C ASP A 78 8.22 8.76 22.58
N VAL A 79 7.02 9.02 23.12
CA VAL A 79 5.80 8.33 22.73
C VAL A 79 4.89 9.21 21.86
N LEU A 80 3.91 8.58 21.26
CA LEU A 80 2.93 9.17 20.34
C LEU A 80 2.33 10.49 20.87
N SER A 81 2.22 11.50 20.03
CA SER A 81 1.51 12.75 20.36
C SER A 81 0.04 12.51 20.72
N THR A 82 -0.51 11.40 20.24
CA THR A 82 -1.88 10.96 20.52
C THR A 82 -2.03 9.46 20.28
N ASN A 83 -2.85 8.80 21.09
CA ASN A 83 -3.22 7.40 20.89
C ASN A 83 -4.10 7.16 19.66
N ARG A 84 -4.59 8.21 19.00
CA ARG A 84 -5.43 8.09 17.80
C ARG A 84 -4.55 7.88 16.57
N ILE A 85 -4.39 6.61 16.18
CA ILE A 85 -3.64 6.25 14.99
C ILE A 85 -4.61 6.16 13.81
N LEU A 86 -4.38 7.00 12.80
CA LEU A 86 -5.23 7.11 11.62
C LEU A 86 -4.94 6.00 10.62
N GLN A 87 -3.66 5.76 10.33
CA GLN A 87 -3.21 4.83 9.29
C GLN A 87 -1.93 4.12 9.73
N ILE A 88 -1.77 2.90 9.25
CA ILE A 88 -0.56 2.10 9.45
C ILE A 88 -0.07 1.52 8.13
N GLU A 89 1.26 1.40 7.99
CA GLU A 89 1.89 0.73 6.86
C GLU A 89 3.05 -0.15 7.35
N PRO A 90 2.87 -1.48 7.44
CA PRO A 90 3.95 -2.39 7.75
C PRO A 90 5.02 -2.37 6.67
N SER A 91 6.27 -2.25 7.07
CA SER A 91 7.42 -2.22 6.16
C SER A 91 8.02 -3.62 5.94
N TYR A 92 8.94 -3.73 4.99
CA TYR A 92 9.60 -4.99 4.66
C TYR A 92 10.64 -5.45 5.70
N ASN A 93 10.97 -4.61 6.69
CA ASN A 93 11.83 -4.94 7.83
C ASN A 93 11.04 -5.19 9.13
N ASN A 94 9.74 -5.47 9.01
CA ASN A 94 8.78 -5.71 10.09
C ASN A 94 8.45 -4.51 10.98
N ASN A 95 9.03 -3.34 10.75
CA ASN A 95 8.62 -2.12 11.42
C ASN A 95 7.27 -1.64 10.90
N VAL A 96 6.52 -0.91 11.70
CA VAL A 96 5.21 -0.39 11.32
C VAL A 96 5.22 1.12 11.36
N TRP A 97 5.03 1.74 10.19
CA TRP A 97 4.82 3.17 10.08
C TRP A 97 3.43 3.52 10.57
N CYS A 98 3.31 4.56 11.38
CA CYS A 98 2.06 5.03 11.95
C CYS A 98 1.87 6.51 11.64
N ILE A 99 0.71 6.87 11.10
CA ILE A 99 0.27 8.25 10.97
C ILE A 99 -0.81 8.47 12.02
N THR A 100 -0.61 9.44 12.88
CA THR A 100 -1.58 9.81 13.90
C THR A 100 -2.66 10.77 13.36
N TYR A 101 -3.72 10.99 14.11
CA TYR A 101 -4.84 11.85 13.71
C TYR A 101 -4.43 13.32 13.48
N ASP A 102 -3.38 13.78 14.13
CA ASP A 102 -2.76 15.10 13.91
C ASP A 102 -1.70 15.11 12.80
N HIS A 103 -1.67 14.03 11.98
CA HIS A 103 -0.78 13.84 10.83
C HIS A 103 0.72 13.79 11.17
N GLN A 104 1.06 13.46 12.41
CA GLN A 104 2.43 13.19 12.78
C GLN A 104 2.85 11.79 12.36
N LEU A 105 4.13 11.62 12.05
CA LEU A 105 4.70 10.36 11.56
C LEU A 105 5.55 9.71 12.66
N TYR A 106 5.21 8.47 12.95
CA TYR A 106 5.96 7.59 13.83
C TYR A 106 6.33 6.29 13.14
N VAL A 107 7.34 5.62 13.64
CA VAL A 107 7.62 4.22 13.34
C VAL A 107 7.58 3.41 14.63
N TYR A 108 6.82 2.34 14.66
CA TYR A 108 6.93 1.32 15.69
C TYR A 108 8.01 0.33 15.27
N ASP A 109 9.10 0.30 16.04
CA ASP A 109 10.18 -0.66 15.85
C ASP A 109 9.87 -1.95 16.61
N THR A 110 9.69 -3.04 15.88
CA THR A 110 9.32 -4.33 16.47
C THR A 110 10.46 -5.01 17.21
N HIS A 111 11.71 -4.62 16.94
CA HIS A 111 12.88 -5.14 17.65
C HIS A 111 13.04 -4.51 19.03
N PHE A 112 12.88 -3.19 19.11
CA PHE A 112 12.97 -2.45 20.37
C PHE A 112 11.63 -2.35 21.10
N CYS A 113 10.52 -2.74 20.46
CA CYS A 113 9.16 -2.66 20.98
C CYS A 113 8.75 -1.22 21.39
N GLN A 114 9.20 -0.22 20.63
CA GLN A 114 8.93 1.20 20.94
C GLN A 114 8.67 2.05 19.71
N PHE A 115 8.05 3.22 19.92
CA PHE A 115 7.82 4.20 18.89
C PHE A 115 8.97 5.19 18.79
N PHE A 116 9.22 5.68 17.57
CA PHE A 116 10.14 6.78 17.28
C PHE A 116 9.41 7.87 16.48
N ALA A 117 9.57 9.13 16.90
CA ALA A 117 8.98 10.30 16.25
C ALA A 117 9.80 10.71 15.02
N VAL A 118 9.55 10.07 13.88
CA VAL A 118 10.30 10.30 12.64
C VAL A 118 9.90 11.61 11.97
N GLY A 119 8.64 12.00 12.07
CA GLY A 119 8.15 13.26 11.51
C GLY A 119 8.85 14.48 12.07
N GLN A 120 9.10 14.48 13.37
CA GLN A 120 9.85 15.56 14.02
C GLN A 120 11.28 15.66 13.47
N LYS A 121 11.97 14.54 13.27
CA LYS A 121 13.32 14.53 12.68
C LYS A 121 13.34 15.07 11.25
N PHE A 122 12.30 14.78 10.44
CA PHE A 122 12.17 15.39 9.12
C PHE A 122 11.97 16.90 9.17
N ASN A 123 11.16 17.36 10.13
CA ASN A 123 10.92 18.79 10.33
C ASN A 123 12.22 19.54 10.69
N GLU A 124 13.02 18.96 11.57
CA GLU A 124 14.33 19.50 11.96
C GLU A 124 15.33 19.46 10.81
N LEU A 125 15.46 18.31 10.11
CA LEU A 125 16.43 18.09 9.04
C LEU A 125 16.20 19.01 7.85
N PHE A 126 14.95 19.25 7.47
CA PHE A 126 14.60 20.05 6.29
C PHE A 126 14.06 21.45 6.61
N ASN A 127 13.94 21.79 7.87
CA ASN A 127 13.31 23.03 8.35
C ASN A 127 11.90 23.25 7.72
N ILE A 128 11.03 22.24 7.86
CA ILE A 128 9.67 22.21 7.32
C ILE A 128 8.66 21.89 8.42
N ASP A 129 7.39 22.12 8.15
CA ASP A 129 6.26 21.59 8.92
C ASP A 129 5.59 20.49 8.08
N LEU A 130 5.96 19.24 8.37
CA LEU A 130 5.49 18.06 7.65
C LEU A 130 4.25 17.49 8.32
N ARG A 131 3.13 17.53 7.60
CA ARG A 131 1.93 16.77 7.90
C ARG A 131 1.82 15.63 6.91
N VAL A 132 2.06 14.40 7.38
CA VAL A 132 2.12 13.22 6.49
C VAL A 132 0.72 12.76 6.14
N SER A 133 0.49 12.46 4.86
CA SER A 133 -0.76 11.89 4.38
C SER A 133 -0.67 10.40 4.05
N GLN A 134 0.47 9.96 3.49
CA GLN A 134 0.66 8.59 3.06
C GLN A 134 2.12 8.15 3.25
N VAL A 135 2.30 6.87 3.50
CA VAL A 135 3.60 6.19 3.56
C VAL A 135 3.61 5.02 2.58
N TYR A 136 4.69 4.88 1.81
CA TYR A 136 4.85 3.80 0.84
C TYR A 136 6.19 3.08 1.06
N PRO A 137 6.20 2.02 1.88
CA PRO A 137 7.38 1.16 2.03
C PRO A 137 7.57 0.31 0.78
N LEU A 138 8.80 0.27 0.24
CA LEU A 138 9.14 -0.49 -0.95
C LEU A 138 9.97 -1.73 -0.63
N LYS A 139 9.96 -2.70 -1.53
CA LYS A 139 10.68 -3.98 -1.37
C LYS A 139 12.19 -3.83 -1.24
N ASN A 140 12.77 -2.81 -1.90
CA ASN A 140 14.20 -2.49 -1.80
C ASN A 140 14.61 -1.86 -0.45
N GLY A 141 13.64 -1.66 0.44
CA GLY A 141 13.82 -1.03 1.75
C GLY A 141 13.68 0.50 1.74
N ALA A 142 13.54 1.13 0.57
CA ALA A 142 13.20 2.54 0.53
C ALA A 142 11.76 2.78 1.02
N THR A 143 11.52 3.94 1.61
CA THR A 143 10.19 4.37 2.04
C THR A 143 9.94 5.80 1.57
N TRP A 144 8.77 6.02 1.00
CA TRP A 144 8.33 7.33 0.55
C TRP A 144 7.26 7.89 1.47
N PHE A 145 7.30 9.19 1.68
CA PHE A 145 6.37 9.93 2.52
C PHE A 145 5.83 11.12 1.72
N THR A 146 4.53 11.30 1.74
CA THR A 146 3.87 12.43 1.08
C THR A 146 3.18 13.30 2.10
N SER A 147 3.23 14.61 1.90
CA SER A 147 2.51 15.56 2.76
C SER A 147 1.05 15.72 2.33
N GLU A 148 0.21 16.09 3.29
CA GLU A 148 -1.22 16.32 3.10
C GLU A 148 -1.53 17.35 2.02
N ASN A 149 -0.72 18.39 1.94
CA ASN A 149 -0.88 19.47 0.97
C ASN A 149 -0.13 19.24 -0.36
N GLY A 150 0.49 18.07 -0.53
CA GLY A 150 1.31 17.76 -1.71
C GLY A 150 2.57 18.61 -1.88
N LYS A 151 2.94 19.39 -0.85
CA LYS A 151 4.09 20.30 -0.92
C LYS A 151 5.41 19.59 -0.72
N TYR A 152 5.42 18.57 0.13
CA TYR A 152 6.61 17.84 0.51
C TYR A 152 6.50 16.37 0.12
N ILE A 153 7.52 15.85 -0.53
CA ILE A 153 7.71 14.44 -0.81
C ILE A 153 9.11 14.07 -0.32
N ILE A 154 9.15 13.13 0.61
CA ILE A 154 10.40 12.68 1.22
C ILE A 154 10.61 11.22 0.83
N ARG A 155 11.84 10.87 0.52
CA ARG A 155 12.26 9.50 0.28
C ARG A 155 13.41 9.16 1.21
N SER A 156 13.26 8.11 1.99
CA SER A 156 14.32 7.49 2.77
C SER A 156 14.81 6.27 2.01
N ALA A 157 16.09 6.20 1.70
CA ALA A 157 16.71 5.05 1.06
C ALA A 157 17.22 4.05 2.10
N GLY A 158 17.02 2.75 1.83
CA GLY A 158 17.52 1.68 2.69
C GLY A 158 16.55 1.27 3.81
N ARG A 159 16.96 0.24 4.55
CA ARG A 159 16.13 -0.40 5.58
C ARG A 159 16.25 0.24 6.96
N THR A 160 17.30 1.01 7.18
CA THR A 160 17.55 1.74 8.42
C THR A 160 17.31 3.21 8.19
N PHE A 161 16.74 3.87 9.22
CA PHE A 161 16.55 5.32 9.19
C PHE A 161 17.92 6.01 9.41
N ASP A 162 18.57 6.37 8.30
CA ASP A 162 19.84 7.11 8.31
C ASP A 162 19.61 8.46 7.62
N GLU A 163 19.85 9.56 8.33
CA GLU A 163 19.65 10.93 7.82
C GLU A 163 20.39 11.20 6.51
N ARG A 164 21.54 10.53 6.28
CA ARG A 164 22.33 10.65 5.04
C ARG A 164 21.63 10.05 3.81
N ASN A 165 20.65 9.20 4.06
CA ASN A 165 19.88 8.49 3.03
C ASN A 165 18.48 9.08 2.82
N ILE A 166 18.19 10.24 3.42
CA ILE A 166 16.90 10.91 3.35
C ILE A 166 16.99 12.11 2.42
N GLU A 167 16.07 12.21 1.49
CA GLU A 167 16.00 13.33 0.55
C GLU A 167 14.61 13.93 0.49
N LEU A 168 14.55 15.25 0.44
CA LEU A 168 13.36 16.02 0.12
C LEU A 168 13.33 16.26 -1.39
N ILE A 169 12.32 15.70 -2.08
CA ILE A 169 12.21 15.78 -3.53
C ILE A 169 11.24 16.88 -3.90
N LYS A 170 11.70 17.82 -4.72
CA LYS A 170 10.86 18.91 -5.23
C LYS A 170 10.19 18.55 -6.54
N VAL A 171 9.00 19.11 -6.77
CA VAL A 171 8.34 18.98 -8.07
C VAL A 171 9.25 19.54 -9.18
N GLY A 172 9.42 18.76 -10.24
CA GLY A 172 10.36 19.02 -11.35
C GLY A 172 11.71 18.32 -11.21
N GLU A 173 12.04 17.81 -10.02
CA GLU A 173 13.26 17.04 -9.78
C GLU A 173 13.00 15.53 -9.89
N LYS A 174 14.03 14.74 -10.16
CA LYS A 174 14.01 13.26 -10.16
C LYS A 174 12.87 12.63 -10.98
N GLY A 175 12.34 13.37 -11.97
CA GLY A 175 11.21 12.93 -12.80
C GLY A 175 9.82 13.24 -12.19
N LEU A 176 9.75 13.76 -10.99
CA LEU A 176 8.49 14.07 -10.29
C LEU A 176 7.75 15.22 -10.97
N ARG A 177 6.48 14.99 -11.35
CA ARG A 177 5.66 15.98 -12.11
C ARG A 177 4.72 16.78 -11.25
N SER A 178 4.32 16.25 -10.10
CA SER A 178 3.39 16.88 -9.16
C SER A 178 3.62 16.36 -7.76
N GLY A 179 3.25 17.15 -6.75
CA GLY A 179 3.23 16.75 -5.34
C GLY A 179 1.99 15.95 -4.95
N ASN A 180 0.93 15.98 -5.77
CA ASN A 180 -0.29 15.21 -5.52
C ASN A 180 -0.09 13.75 -5.95
N VAL A 181 0.48 12.97 -5.07
CA VAL A 181 0.80 11.56 -5.30
C VAL A 181 -0.39 10.69 -4.91
N TRP A 182 -0.77 9.77 -5.80
CA TRP A 182 -1.86 8.82 -5.55
C TRP A 182 -1.35 7.42 -5.22
N TYR A 183 -0.20 7.05 -5.79
CA TYR A 183 0.34 5.72 -5.64
C TYR A 183 1.83 5.70 -5.91
N ILE A 184 2.56 4.94 -5.10
CA ILE A 184 3.98 4.64 -5.34
C ILE A 184 4.14 3.12 -5.37
N HIS A 185 4.87 2.64 -6.35
CA HIS A 185 5.07 1.22 -6.60
C HIS A 185 6.51 0.94 -7.02
N GLN A 186 7.06 -0.16 -6.54
CA GLN A 186 8.31 -0.70 -7.05
C GLN A 186 8.02 -1.92 -7.92
N ASP A 187 8.43 -1.84 -9.19
CA ASP A 187 8.31 -2.96 -10.11
C ASP A 187 9.35 -4.06 -9.83
N ILE A 188 9.25 -5.16 -10.56
CA ILE A 188 10.15 -6.32 -10.40
C ILE A 188 11.60 -6.01 -10.82
N HIS A 189 11.83 -4.95 -11.60
CA HIS A 189 13.14 -4.48 -12.05
C HIS A 189 13.75 -3.45 -11.10
N GLY A 190 13.08 -3.15 -9.99
CA GLY A 190 13.53 -2.19 -8.98
C GLY A 190 13.24 -0.73 -9.32
N ARG A 191 12.54 -0.43 -10.43
CA ARG A 191 12.14 0.94 -10.77
C ARG A 191 11.06 1.41 -9.80
N GLU A 192 11.22 2.63 -9.28
CA GLU A 192 10.26 3.24 -8.38
C GLU A 192 9.32 4.14 -9.19
N TRP A 193 8.08 3.75 -9.28
CA TRP A 193 7.02 4.45 -9.99
C TRP A 193 6.25 5.36 -9.05
N VAL A 194 5.98 6.58 -9.51
CA VAL A 194 5.17 7.56 -8.79
C VAL A 194 4.03 8.00 -9.69
N LEU A 195 2.80 7.72 -9.29
CA LEU A 195 1.59 8.18 -9.96
C LEU A 195 1.07 9.43 -9.28
N THR A 196 0.86 10.46 -10.09
CA THR A 196 0.39 11.77 -9.64
C THR A 196 -0.83 12.20 -10.44
N ASP A 197 -1.48 13.29 -10.02
CA ASP A 197 -2.56 13.94 -10.78
C ASP A 197 -2.12 14.39 -12.19
N LYS A 198 -0.80 14.52 -12.44
CA LYS A 198 -0.21 14.84 -13.74
C LYS A 198 0.39 13.63 -14.48
N GLY A 199 -0.02 12.42 -14.07
CA GLY A 199 0.37 11.16 -14.68
C GLY A 199 1.52 10.46 -13.98
N ALA A 200 2.04 9.41 -14.64
CA ALA A 200 3.10 8.57 -14.12
C ALA A 200 4.49 9.18 -14.35
N CYS A 201 5.38 8.93 -13.41
CA CYS A 201 6.81 9.15 -13.57
C CYS A 201 7.60 8.01 -12.92
N ILE A 202 8.87 7.91 -13.28
CA ILE A 202 9.83 6.97 -12.70
C ILE A 202 10.87 7.81 -11.95
N TYR A 203 11.08 7.49 -10.70
CA TYR A 203 12.06 8.17 -9.88
C TYR A 203 13.45 8.11 -10.52
N ASN A 204 14.12 9.26 -10.56
CA ASN A 204 15.46 9.43 -11.12
C ASN A 204 15.62 8.95 -12.57
N SER A 205 14.53 8.90 -13.34
CA SER A 205 14.52 8.47 -14.73
C SER A 205 13.52 9.28 -15.57
N LYS A 206 13.72 9.24 -16.91
CA LYS A 206 12.74 9.84 -17.85
C LYS A 206 11.66 8.83 -18.17
N PHE A 207 10.41 9.23 -18.03
CA PHE A 207 9.27 8.47 -18.51
C PHE A 207 8.77 9.05 -19.84
N PRO A 208 8.57 8.23 -20.90
CA PRO A 208 8.40 8.71 -22.28
C PRO A 208 7.03 9.31 -22.59
N SER A 209 6.11 9.36 -21.62
CA SER A 209 4.73 9.83 -21.86
C SER A 209 4.32 10.94 -20.90
N LYS A 210 3.46 11.84 -21.38
CA LYS A 210 2.77 12.85 -20.58
C LYS A 210 1.29 12.52 -20.36
N LEU A 211 0.83 11.34 -20.79
CA LEU A 211 -0.56 10.93 -20.57
C LEU A 211 -0.89 10.88 -19.07
N PRO A 212 -2.11 11.25 -18.68
CA PRO A 212 -2.55 11.28 -17.29
C PRO A 212 -2.89 9.86 -16.79
N PHE A 213 -1.90 8.98 -16.78
CA PHE A 213 -2.08 7.63 -16.25
C PHE A 213 -2.46 7.69 -14.77
N LYS A 214 -3.58 7.04 -14.45
CA LYS A 214 -4.18 7.01 -13.12
C LYS A 214 -3.95 5.67 -12.42
N TRP A 215 -3.80 4.60 -13.19
CA TRP A 215 -3.56 3.26 -12.68
C TRP A 215 -2.27 2.68 -13.24
N LEU A 216 -1.62 1.87 -12.42
CA LEU A 216 -0.43 1.10 -12.77
C LEU A 216 -0.49 -0.26 -12.10
N ARG A 217 -0.21 -1.33 -12.84
CA ARG A 217 -0.12 -2.70 -12.32
C ARG A 217 0.93 -3.49 -13.07
N GLY A 218 1.80 -4.17 -12.32
CA GLY A 218 2.72 -5.14 -12.87
C GLY A 218 2.03 -6.45 -13.22
N VAL A 219 2.35 -7.01 -14.38
CA VAL A 219 1.95 -8.35 -14.81
C VAL A 219 3.14 -9.00 -15.49
N GLY A 220 3.66 -10.06 -14.87
CA GLY A 220 4.93 -10.66 -15.32
C GLY A 220 6.08 -9.66 -15.21
N GLU A 221 6.76 -9.40 -16.29
CA GLU A 221 7.90 -8.47 -16.37
C GLU A 221 7.50 -7.06 -16.84
N ASP A 222 6.26 -6.87 -17.23
CA ASP A 222 5.77 -5.62 -17.80
C ASP A 222 4.91 -4.84 -16.80
N GLU A 223 4.90 -3.51 -16.95
CA GLU A 223 4.00 -2.61 -16.23
C GLU A 223 2.88 -2.12 -17.18
N PHE A 224 1.66 -2.23 -16.72
CA PHE A 224 0.48 -1.74 -17.45
C PHE A 224 -0.02 -0.45 -16.82
N LEU A 225 -0.23 0.56 -17.64
CA LEU A 225 -0.68 1.87 -17.25
C LEU A 225 -1.99 2.20 -17.95
N ALA A 226 -2.95 2.72 -17.20
CA ALA A 226 -4.24 3.10 -17.77
C ALA A 226 -4.62 4.53 -17.40
N THR A 227 -5.29 5.21 -18.34
CA THR A 227 -5.92 6.52 -18.14
C THR A 227 -7.41 6.36 -17.90
N GLU A 228 -8.04 7.33 -17.30
CA GLU A 228 -9.49 7.32 -17.09
C GLU A 228 -10.29 7.38 -18.40
N ASP A 229 -9.75 8.05 -19.43
CA ASP A 229 -10.35 8.19 -20.75
C ASP A 229 -10.13 6.96 -21.67
N GLY A 230 -9.87 5.80 -21.11
CA GLY A 230 -9.88 4.52 -21.84
C GLY A 230 -8.58 4.16 -22.56
N LYS A 231 -7.46 4.85 -22.31
CA LYS A 231 -6.16 4.48 -22.91
C LYS A 231 -5.44 3.49 -22.03
N LEU A 232 -4.91 2.43 -22.64
CA LEU A 232 -4.09 1.42 -22.00
C LEU A 232 -2.72 1.39 -22.68
N ALA A 233 -1.67 1.30 -21.87
CA ALA A 233 -0.30 1.17 -22.35
C ALA A 233 0.46 0.10 -21.56
N LYS A 234 1.42 -0.51 -22.23
CA LYS A 234 2.39 -1.43 -21.67
C LYS A 234 3.78 -0.78 -21.65
N TYR A 235 4.48 -0.88 -20.55
CA TYR A 235 5.86 -0.44 -20.42
C TYR A 235 6.74 -1.67 -20.13
N ASP A 236 7.64 -1.96 -21.05
CA ASP A 236 8.44 -3.19 -21.02
C ASP A 236 9.82 -3.01 -20.33
N LEU A 237 10.54 -4.12 -20.24
CA LEU A 237 11.89 -4.18 -19.69
C LEU A 237 12.88 -3.29 -20.46
N GLN A 238 12.67 -3.09 -21.76
CA GLN A 238 13.51 -2.25 -22.61
C GLN A 238 13.16 -0.76 -22.53
N ASN A 239 12.35 -0.36 -21.56
CA ASN A 239 11.85 1.00 -21.36
C ASN A 239 11.04 1.55 -22.55
N ARG A 240 10.33 0.68 -23.28
CA ARG A 240 9.45 1.07 -24.37
C ARG A 240 8.01 1.12 -23.89
N LEU A 241 7.34 2.23 -24.19
CA LEU A 241 5.91 2.39 -23.95
C LEU A 241 5.16 2.08 -25.22
N THR A 242 4.31 1.07 -25.18
CA THR A 242 3.48 0.63 -26.30
C THR A 242 2.02 0.79 -25.94
N MET A 243 1.25 1.52 -26.76
CA MET A 243 -0.19 1.65 -26.59
C MET A 243 -0.88 0.34 -26.99
N ILE A 244 -1.80 -0.11 -26.18
CA ILE A 244 -2.60 -1.31 -26.42
C ILE A 244 -3.96 -0.86 -26.98
N PRO A 245 -4.35 -1.34 -28.18
CA PRO A 245 -5.66 -1.03 -28.73
C PRO A 245 -6.77 -1.59 -27.83
N MET A 246 -7.74 -0.73 -27.53
CA MET A 246 -8.90 -1.10 -26.73
C MET A 246 -10.04 -1.57 -27.62
N PRO A 247 -10.91 -2.47 -27.15
CA PRO A 247 -12.12 -2.86 -27.88
C PRO A 247 -13.01 -1.65 -28.20
N GLU A 248 -13.76 -1.72 -29.30
CA GLU A 248 -14.73 -0.69 -29.62
C GLU A 248 -15.75 -0.49 -28.49
N GLY A 249 -16.07 0.78 -28.21
CA GLY A 249 -17.02 1.14 -27.17
C GLY A 249 -16.42 1.31 -25.78
N VAL A 250 -15.16 0.98 -25.56
CA VAL A 250 -14.47 1.27 -24.28
C VAL A 250 -14.01 2.73 -24.28
N THR A 251 -14.74 3.57 -23.57
CA THR A 251 -14.45 5.02 -23.45
C THR A 251 -13.90 5.39 -22.07
N ARG A 252 -13.90 4.44 -21.12
CA ARG A 252 -13.47 4.69 -19.76
C ARG A 252 -12.89 3.43 -19.13
N ILE A 253 -11.83 3.60 -18.33
CA ILE A 253 -11.28 2.59 -17.42
C ILE A 253 -11.52 3.07 -16.00
N ASN A 254 -12.21 2.27 -15.19
CA ASN A 254 -12.51 2.60 -13.80
C ASN A 254 -11.48 1.99 -12.83
N GLN A 255 -10.86 0.89 -13.21
CA GLN A 255 -9.89 0.19 -12.39
C GLN A 255 -8.96 -0.64 -13.28
N LEU A 256 -7.75 -0.85 -12.80
CA LEU A 256 -6.79 -1.79 -13.36
C LEU A 256 -6.41 -2.79 -12.27
N LYS A 257 -6.74 -4.07 -12.47
CA LYS A 257 -6.51 -5.12 -11.47
C LYS A 257 -5.73 -6.29 -12.06
N ASN A 258 -4.70 -6.70 -11.33
CA ASN A 258 -3.94 -7.91 -11.64
C ASN A 258 -4.50 -9.08 -10.79
N THR A 259 -4.86 -10.18 -11.44
CA THR A 259 -5.33 -11.42 -10.78
C THR A 259 -4.23 -12.47 -10.63
N GLY A 260 -2.98 -12.11 -10.98
CA GLY A 260 -1.84 -13.02 -11.06
C GLY A 260 -1.65 -13.64 -12.45
N TYR A 261 -2.72 -13.81 -13.21
CA TYR A 261 -2.70 -14.41 -14.55
C TYR A 261 -3.28 -13.51 -15.65
N GLN A 262 -4.11 -12.56 -15.28
CA GLN A 262 -4.83 -11.68 -16.21
C GLN A 262 -4.89 -10.25 -15.66
N LEU A 263 -4.94 -9.32 -16.61
CA LEU A 263 -5.22 -7.91 -16.33
C LEU A 263 -6.73 -7.68 -16.57
N LEU A 264 -7.43 -7.22 -15.54
CA LEU A 264 -8.84 -6.81 -15.62
C LEU A 264 -8.92 -5.27 -15.67
N LEU A 265 -9.83 -4.79 -16.51
CA LEU A 265 -10.11 -3.36 -16.73
C LEU A 265 -11.43 -2.96 -16.10
#